data_c7b04cd520f6bc6ae0552a200663e50e
#
_entry.id   c7b04cd520f6bc6ae0552a200663e50e
#
_cell.length_a   1.000
_cell.length_b   1.000
_cell.length_c   1.000
_cell.angle_alpha   90.00
_cell.angle_beta   90.00
_cell.angle_gamma   90.00
#
_symmetry.space_group_name_H-M   'P 1'
#
loop_
_entity.id
_entity.type
_entity.pdbx_description
1 polymer ?
#
loop_
_entity_poly.entity_id
_entity_poly.type
_entity_poly.pdbx_seq_one_letter_code
_entity_poly.pdbx_strand_id
1 'polypeptide(L)'
;MFLKKISLLILFLLISATSISQTKNNNFLYAGRVEKLQNNTVVLIGTASSVSFNFTGNECSISLQSVDSYEHHNYASIVLDGKFIGKLRIEKGAAQSFPIKVTAKKKVHLLEVYKNTEAQSGNILFAGTTAKLTTISAKKKKKIEFIGDSITCAAASDSVDCDKGEYMDHHNGYYAYGPRISREIGVDYLVSSVSGIGMYRNWNDENKDEAIMPDVYENLYLTKDPSKPKYDFAFQPNIISIALGTNDFSGGDGKKERLSFNQEKYVSNYINFIKMLYKHNPNAQIVITNSPMVGGDRAIVFEDCLNKVKAAFANDKSHKEILIFKFKSMTPKGCLGHPDVADHKVLADEYAPFLKKLLNEK
;
A
#
# COMPACT_ATOMS: atom_id res chain seq x y z
N MET A 1 76.47 -17.56 34.41
CA MET A 1 75.15 -16.91 34.54
C MET A 1 74.47 -16.95 33.17
N PHE A 2 73.59 -17.96 32.99
CA PHE A 2 72.98 -18.29 31.69
C PHE A 2 71.58 -17.62 31.56
N LEU A 3 71.42 -16.73 30.61
CA LEU A 3 70.13 -16.21 30.21
C LEU A 3 69.50 -17.16 29.17
N LYS A 4 68.40 -17.82 29.53
CA LYS A 4 67.58 -18.60 28.62
C LYS A 4 66.70 -17.65 27.81
N LYS A 5 66.88 -17.68 26.46
CA LYS A 5 65.92 -17.07 25.51
C LYS A 5 64.71 -17.99 25.38
N ILE A 6 63.54 -17.50 25.73
CA ILE A 6 62.25 -18.17 25.44
C ILE A 6 61.75 -17.60 24.13
N SER A 7 61.75 -18.44 23.07
CA SER A 7 61.10 -18.12 21.81
C SER A 7 59.61 -18.44 21.91
N LEU A 8 58.77 -17.41 21.80
CA LEU A 8 57.33 -17.52 21.75
C LEU A 8 56.92 -17.78 20.31
N LEU A 9 56.51 -19.00 20.02
CA LEU A 9 55.98 -19.41 18.70
C LEU A 9 54.50 -19.03 18.68
N ILE A 10 54.15 -17.94 17.95
CA ILE A 10 52.75 -17.55 17.72
C ILE A 10 52.21 -18.34 16.53
N LEU A 11 51.34 -19.31 16.82
CA LEU A 11 50.63 -20.10 15.85
C LEU A 11 49.40 -19.30 15.35
N PHE A 12 49.49 -18.71 14.15
CA PHE A 12 48.35 -18.08 13.48
C PHE A 12 47.42 -19.18 12.97
N LEU A 13 46.30 -19.44 13.67
CA LEU A 13 45.18 -20.21 13.16
C LEU A 13 44.41 -19.31 12.16
N LEU A 14 44.62 -19.53 10.88
CA LEU A 14 43.74 -19.01 9.83
C LEU A 14 42.38 -19.73 9.90
N ILE A 15 41.43 -19.13 10.59
CA ILE A 15 40.05 -19.53 10.48
C ILE A 15 39.52 -19.01 9.14
N SER A 16 39.52 -19.87 8.12
CA SER A 16 38.82 -19.64 6.87
C SER A 16 37.32 -19.64 7.17
N ALA A 17 36.75 -18.44 7.37
CA ALA A 17 35.32 -18.25 7.38
C ALA A 17 34.79 -18.56 5.98
N THR A 18 34.35 -19.78 5.78
CA THR A 18 33.50 -20.12 4.63
C THR A 18 32.21 -19.34 4.78
N SER A 19 32.10 -18.22 4.07
CA SER A 19 30.85 -17.52 3.86
C SER A 19 29.87 -18.47 3.15
N ILE A 20 29.02 -19.14 3.93
CA ILE A 20 27.88 -19.85 3.37
C ILE A 20 26.99 -18.73 2.79
N SER A 21 27.12 -18.49 1.50
CA SER A 21 26.15 -17.72 0.74
C SER A 21 24.82 -18.44 0.88
N GLN A 22 23.98 -17.97 1.78
CA GLN A 22 22.56 -18.34 1.78
C GLN A 22 22.02 -17.92 0.42
N THR A 23 21.87 -18.87 -0.50
CA THR A 23 21.07 -18.68 -1.70
C THR A 23 19.69 -18.25 -1.24
N LYS A 24 19.39 -16.94 -1.39
CA LYS A 24 18.03 -16.42 -1.18
C LYS A 24 17.10 -17.26 -2.04
N ASN A 25 16.27 -18.06 -1.40
CA ASN A 25 15.30 -18.91 -2.07
C ASN A 25 14.26 -17.96 -2.71
N ASN A 26 14.50 -17.57 -3.97
CA ASN A 26 13.68 -16.62 -4.70
C ASN A 26 12.43 -17.29 -5.28
N ASN A 27 11.68 -18.02 -4.44
CA ASN A 27 10.45 -18.67 -4.84
C ASN A 27 9.24 -17.75 -4.75
N PHE A 28 9.33 -16.68 -3.97
CA PHE A 28 8.23 -15.74 -3.75
C PHE A 28 8.71 -14.30 -3.93
N LEU A 29 7.85 -13.47 -4.52
CA LEU A 29 7.96 -12.01 -4.48
C LEU A 29 6.80 -11.47 -3.64
N TYR A 30 7.11 -10.47 -2.82
CA TYR A 30 6.14 -9.78 -1.98
C TYR A 30 6.12 -8.31 -2.37
N ALA A 31 4.92 -7.72 -2.42
CA ALA A 31 4.74 -6.30 -2.69
C ALA A 31 3.75 -5.68 -1.71
N GLY A 32 3.90 -4.38 -1.47
CA GLY A 32 3.05 -3.64 -0.54
C GLY A 32 3.55 -3.70 0.92
N ARG A 33 2.72 -3.29 1.86
CA ARG A 33 2.98 -3.42 3.29
C ARG A 33 2.74 -4.85 3.71
N VAL A 34 3.82 -5.55 3.98
CA VAL A 34 3.82 -6.97 4.36
C VAL A 34 4.76 -7.22 5.52
N GLU A 35 4.39 -8.12 6.43
CA GLU A 35 5.27 -8.60 7.50
C GLU A 35 5.70 -10.03 7.19
N LYS A 36 7.01 -10.23 7.07
CA LYS A 36 7.60 -11.57 6.92
C LYS A 36 7.79 -12.18 8.30
N LEU A 37 7.11 -13.28 8.53
CA LEU A 37 7.20 -14.03 9.78
C LEU A 37 8.24 -15.14 9.68
N GLN A 38 8.44 -15.86 10.79
CA GLN A 38 9.22 -17.08 10.79
C GLN A 38 8.55 -18.14 9.87
N ASN A 39 9.30 -19.15 9.47
CA ASN A 39 8.80 -20.27 8.62
C ASN A 39 8.32 -19.88 7.21
N ASN A 40 8.82 -18.77 6.64
CA ASN A 40 8.47 -18.30 5.30
C ASN A 40 6.99 -17.93 5.11
N THR A 41 6.25 -17.72 6.19
CA THR A 41 4.89 -17.16 6.11
C THR A 41 4.95 -15.64 6.02
N VAL A 42 3.91 -15.03 5.45
CA VAL A 42 3.83 -13.58 5.29
C VAL A 42 2.43 -13.08 5.61
N VAL A 43 2.36 -11.96 6.32
CA VAL A 43 1.11 -11.22 6.54
C VAL A 43 0.99 -10.13 5.48
N LEU A 44 -0.08 -10.16 4.68
CA LEU A 44 -0.48 -9.11 3.77
C LEU A 44 -1.31 -8.08 4.54
N ILE A 45 -0.84 -6.84 4.63
CA ILE A 45 -1.39 -5.80 5.51
C ILE A 45 -2.14 -4.73 4.72
N GLY A 46 -1.43 -3.97 3.91
CA GLY A 46 -2.00 -2.86 3.16
C GLY A 46 -2.86 -3.31 1.97
N THR A 47 -3.69 -2.40 1.50
CA THR A 47 -4.47 -2.59 0.26
C THR A 47 -3.58 -3.03 -0.88
N ALA A 48 -4.03 -4.03 -1.63
CA ALA A 48 -3.32 -4.62 -2.77
C ALA A 48 -1.90 -5.09 -2.45
N SER A 49 -1.54 -5.29 -1.17
CA SER A 49 -0.35 -6.06 -0.83
C SER A 49 -0.47 -7.48 -1.37
N SER A 50 0.64 -8.07 -1.81
CA SER A 50 0.57 -9.29 -2.58
C SER A 50 1.74 -10.23 -2.36
N VAL A 51 1.49 -11.51 -2.66
CA VAL A 51 2.49 -12.55 -2.85
C VAL A 51 2.37 -13.09 -4.26
N SER A 52 3.50 -13.28 -4.93
CA SER A 52 3.57 -13.83 -6.29
C SER A 52 4.61 -14.94 -6.35
N PHE A 53 4.32 -15.99 -7.11
CA PHE A 53 5.25 -17.09 -7.31
C PHE A 53 5.01 -17.80 -8.65
N ASN A 54 6.09 -18.37 -9.18
CA ASN A 54 6.04 -19.24 -10.35
C ASN A 54 5.91 -20.70 -9.93
N PHE A 55 5.14 -21.47 -10.70
CA PHE A 55 4.99 -22.91 -10.47
C PHE A 55 4.81 -23.71 -11.78
N THR A 56 5.02 -25.02 -11.70
CA THR A 56 4.75 -25.97 -12.78
C THR A 56 3.63 -26.90 -12.40
N GLY A 57 2.92 -27.45 -13.39
CA GLY A 57 1.77 -28.32 -13.21
C GLY A 57 0.47 -27.62 -13.59
N ASN A 58 -0.62 -28.35 -13.52
CA ASN A 58 -1.96 -27.88 -13.93
C ASN A 58 -2.86 -27.54 -12.74
N GLU A 59 -2.38 -27.69 -11.51
CA GLU A 59 -3.09 -27.33 -10.30
C GLU A 59 -2.13 -27.07 -9.14
N CYS A 60 -2.59 -26.30 -8.18
CA CYS A 60 -2.00 -26.13 -6.85
C CYS A 60 -3.07 -25.67 -5.87
N SER A 61 -2.73 -25.62 -4.58
CA SER A 61 -3.55 -24.95 -3.57
C SER A 61 -2.73 -23.87 -2.89
N ILE A 62 -3.40 -22.78 -2.51
CA ILE A 62 -2.84 -21.76 -1.62
C ILE A 62 -3.52 -21.84 -0.26
N SER A 63 -2.78 -21.63 0.81
CA SER A 63 -3.29 -21.59 2.16
C SER A 63 -3.33 -20.16 2.67
N LEU A 64 -4.55 -19.68 3.00
CA LEU A 64 -4.81 -18.32 3.46
C LEU A 64 -5.57 -18.35 4.79
N GLN A 65 -5.30 -17.36 5.66
CA GLN A 65 -6.00 -17.18 6.91
C GLN A 65 -6.34 -15.72 7.12
N SER A 66 -7.56 -15.43 7.55
CA SER A 66 -7.92 -14.09 8.04
C SER A 66 -7.35 -13.94 9.45
N VAL A 67 -6.48 -12.93 9.63
CA VAL A 67 -5.81 -12.67 10.91
C VAL A 67 -6.01 -11.20 11.28
N ASP A 68 -6.80 -10.96 12.32
CA ASP A 68 -7.01 -9.63 12.86
C ASP A 68 -7.62 -9.68 14.27
N SER A 69 -7.68 -8.52 14.93
CA SER A 69 -8.26 -8.37 16.25
C SER A 69 -9.79 -8.41 16.29
N TYR A 70 -10.45 -8.33 15.13
CA TYR A 70 -11.91 -8.28 15.03
C TYR A 70 -12.55 -9.63 14.71
N GLU A 71 -11.74 -10.64 14.43
CA GLU A 71 -12.18 -12.00 14.13
C GLU A 71 -13.22 -12.08 12.99
N HIS A 72 -13.08 -11.27 11.96
CA HIS A 72 -13.97 -11.34 10.79
C HIS A 72 -13.28 -11.98 9.57
N HIS A 73 -14.04 -12.20 8.50
CA HIS A 73 -13.54 -12.68 7.21
C HIS A 73 -12.74 -11.60 6.46
N ASN A 74 -12.03 -12.03 5.43
CA ASN A 74 -11.23 -11.15 4.58
C ASN A 74 -11.34 -11.54 3.10
N TYR A 75 -10.77 -10.77 2.19
CA TYR A 75 -10.86 -11.02 0.76
C TYR A 75 -9.51 -10.91 0.05
N ALA A 76 -9.26 -11.87 -0.87
CA ALA A 76 -8.12 -11.85 -1.77
C ALA A 76 -8.55 -11.98 -3.23
N SER A 77 -7.95 -11.20 -4.11
CA SER A 77 -8.01 -11.36 -5.56
C SER A 77 -6.92 -12.30 -6.05
N ILE A 78 -7.29 -13.20 -6.94
CA ILE A 78 -6.39 -14.19 -7.54
C ILE A 78 -6.18 -13.85 -9.00
N VAL A 79 -4.90 -13.77 -9.38
CA VAL A 79 -4.49 -13.52 -10.76
C VAL A 79 -3.57 -14.65 -11.21
N LEU A 80 -3.95 -15.33 -12.29
CA LEU A 80 -3.19 -16.41 -12.89
C LEU A 80 -2.74 -16.03 -14.29
N ASP A 81 -1.44 -16.05 -14.53
CA ASP A 81 -0.83 -15.67 -15.82
C ASP A 81 -1.28 -14.28 -16.32
N GLY A 82 -1.45 -13.33 -15.40
CA GLY A 82 -1.89 -11.97 -15.70
C GLY A 82 -3.41 -11.83 -15.90
N LYS A 83 -4.20 -12.90 -15.72
CA LYS A 83 -5.67 -12.84 -15.79
C LYS A 83 -6.27 -12.93 -14.40
N PHE A 84 -7.15 -11.99 -14.06
CA PHE A 84 -7.99 -12.08 -12.86
C PHE A 84 -8.90 -13.31 -13.00
N ILE A 85 -8.84 -14.23 -12.03
CA ILE A 85 -9.63 -15.46 -12.05
C ILE A 85 -10.67 -15.52 -10.94
N GLY A 86 -10.66 -14.60 -10.00
CA GLY A 86 -11.71 -14.50 -8.97
C GLY A 86 -11.28 -13.75 -7.71
N LYS A 87 -12.27 -13.51 -6.85
CA LYS A 87 -12.15 -12.96 -5.50
C LYS A 87 -12.50 -14.09 -4.53
N LEU A 88 -11.61 -14.40 -3.60
CA LEU A 88 -11.80 -15.41 -2.57
C LEU A 88 -12.24 -14.73 -1.27
N ARG A 89 -13.28 -15.27 -0.63
CA ARG A 89 -13.63 -14.96 0.74
C ARG A 89 -12.86 -15.93 1.65
N ILE A 90 -12.17 -15.39 2.63
CA ILE A 90 -11.37 -16.12 3.62
C ILE A 90 -12.10 -15.96 4.95
N GLU A 91 -12.73 -17.00 5.42
CA GLU A 91 -13.49 -16.98 6.67
C GLU A 91 -12.54 -16.80 7.87
N LYS A 92 -13.08 -16.32 8.99
CA LYS A 92 -12.34 -16.27 10.25
C LYS A 92 -11.97 -17.69 10.72
N GLY A 93 -10.93 -17.81 11.52
CA GLY A 93 -10.51 -19.07 12.13
C GLY A 93 -9.23 -19.64 11.53
N ALA A 94 -9.15 -20.95 11.38
CA ALA A 94 -7.96 -21.64 10.88
C ALA A 94 -7.67 -21.31 9.42
N ALA A 95 -6.42 -21.51 8.99
CA ALA A 95 -6.02 -21.37 7.60
C ALA A 95 -6.83 -22.28 6.68
N GLN A 96 -7.31 -21.72 5.57
CA GLN A 96 -8.14 -22.40 4.58
C GLN A 96 -7.34 -22.68 3.32
N SER A 97 -7.58 -23.83 2.70
CA SER A 97 -6.95 -24.22 1.44
C SER A 97 -7.86 -23.90 0.26
N PHE A 98 -7.33 -23.16 -0.71
CA PHE A 98 -8.04 -22.76 -1.92
C PHE A 98 -7.38 -23.41 -3.14
N PRO A 99 -8.09 -24.32 -3.85
CA PRO A 99 -7.56 -24.97 -5.05
C PRO A 99 -7.54 -24.01 -6.23
N ILE A 100 -6.44 -24.00 -6.96
CA ILE A 100 -6.22 -23.23 -8.17
C ILE A 100 -6.00 -24.20 -9.32
N LYS A 101 -6.90 -24.19 -10.30
CA LYS A 101 -6.81 -25.02 -11.52
C LYS A 101 -6.30 -24.19 -12.69
N VAL A 102 -5.41 -24.76 -13.45
CA VAL A 102 -4.80 -24.13 -14.63
C VAL A 102 -5.39 -24.77 -15.88
N THR A 103 -5.92 -23.93 -16.78
CA THR A 103 -6.44 -24.37 -18.08
C THR A 103 -5.48 -24.06 -19.23
N ALA A 104 -4.53 -23.14 -19.01
CA ALA A 104 -3.60 -22.72 -20.03
C ALA A 104 -2.45 -23.74 -20.21
N LYS A 105 -2.11 -24.02 -21.47
CA LYS A 105 -1.00 -24.93 -21.83
C LYS A 105 0.34 -24.18 -21.79
N LYS A 106 0.84 -23.89 -20.60
CA LYS A 106 2.18 -23.31 -20.35
C LYS A 106 3.01 -24.26 -19.50
N LYS A 107 4.34 -24.19 -19.64
CA LYS A 107 5.26 -24.97 -18.80
C LYS A 107 5.39 -24.38 -17.39
N VAL A 108 5.35 -23.06 -17.28
CA VAL A 108 5.46 -22.32 -16.02
C VAL A 108 4.32 -21.32 -15.93
N HIS A 109 3.66 -21.26 -14.80
CA HIS A 109 2.55 -20.36 -14.49
C HIS A 109 2.96 -19.35 -13.43
N LEU A 110 2.47 -18.12 -13.51
CA LEU A 110 2.59 -17.10 -12.49
C LEU A 110 1.27 -17.00 -11.73
N LEU A 111 1.30 -17.23 -10.43
CA LEU A 111 0.17 -16.95 -9.54
C LEU A 111 0.48 -15.73 -8.69
N GLU A 112 -0.50 -14.84 -8.57
CA GLU A 112 -0.45 -13.64 -7.76
C GLU A 112 -1.70 -13.58 -6.88
N VAL A 113 -1.50 -13.35 -5.59
CA VAL A 113 -2.56 -13.23 -4.58
C VAL A 113 -2.51 -11.82 -4.00
N TYR A 114 -3.57 -11.05 -4.17
CA TYR A 114 -3.67 -9.66 -3.73
C TYR A 114 -4.70 -9.53 -2.62
N LYS A 115 -4.33 -8.88 -1.52
CA LYS A 115 -5.29 -8.49 -0.48
C LYS A 115 -6.23 -7.41 -1.00
N ASN A 116 -7.54 -7.61 -0.88
CA ASN A 116 -8.53 -6.63 -1.37
C ASN A 116 -8.93 -5.58 -0.34
N THR A 117 -8.88 -5.92 0.93
CA THR A 117 -9.27 -5.04 2.03
C THR A 117 -8.12 -4.10 2.42
N GLU A 118 -8.44 -3.05 3.15
CA GLU A 118 -7.45 -2.11 3.69
C GLU A 118 -6.76 -2.62 4.97
N ALA A 119 -5.74 -1.90 5.44
CA ALA A 119 -4.94 -2.30 6.59
C ALA A 119 -5.77 -2.45 7.88
N GLN A 120 -6.77 -1.58 8.09
CA GLN A 120 -7.62 -1.63 9.30
C GLN A 120 -8.80 -2.59 9.22
N SER A 121 -9.05 -3.19 8.05
CA SER A 121 -10.05 -4.25 7.88
C SER A 121 -9.44 -5.65 8.06
N GLY A 122 -8.46 -5.79 8.96
CA GLY A 122 -7.75 -7.04 9.20
C GLY A 122 -6.73 -7.41 8.12
N ASN A 123 -6.03 -8.51 8.33
CA ASN A 123 -4.89 -8.92 7.52
C ASN A 123 -5.07 -10.32 6.99
N ILE A 124 -4.28 -10.69 5.97
CA ILE A 124 -4.27 -12.04 5.41
C ILE A 124 -2.90 -12.66 5.64
N LEU A 125 -2.87 -13.77 6.38
CA LEU A 125 -1.69 -14.62 6.45
C LEU A 125 -1.66 -15.54 5.22
N PHE A 126 -0.63 -15.41 4.39
CA PHE A 126 -0.28 -16.42 3.40
C PHE A 126 0.55 -17.50 4.11
N ALA A 127 -0.08 -18.66 4.36
CA ALA A 127 0.50 -19.76 5.12
C ALA A 127 1.25 -20.76 4.23
N GLY A 128 1.23 -20.57 2.89
CA GLY A 128 1.98 -21.40 1.97
C GLY A 128 1.18 -21.90 0.76
N THR A 129 1.77 -22.83 0.02
CA THR A 129 1.19 -23.42 -1.18
C THR A 129 1.67 -24.86 -1.38
N THR A 130 0.86 -25.69 -2.04
CA THR A 130 1.25 -27.03 -2.50
C THR A 130 1.93 -27.00 -3.88
N ALA A 131 2.08 -25.82 -4.47
CA ALA A 131 2.63 -25.64 -5.81
C ALA A 131 4.07 -26.17 -5.93
N LYS A 132 4.38 -26.83 -7.05
CA LYS A 132 5.76 -27.14 -7.43
C LYS A 132 6.45 -25.86 -7.91
N LEU A 133 7.04 -25.15 -6.95
CA LEU A 133 7.64 -23.83 -7.16
C LEU A 133 8.81 -23.86 -8.14
N THR A 134 8.96 -22.78 -8.89
CA THR A 134 10.15 -22.46 -9.69
C THR A 134 10.61 -21.07 -9.36
N THR A 135 11.86 -20.77 -9.67
CA THR A 135 12.45 -19.45 -9.37
C THR A 135 11.64 -18.32 -10.01
N ILE A 136 11.37 -17.28 -9.23
CA ILE A 136 10.81 -16.03 -9.69
C ILE A 136 11.85 -14.91 -9.49
N SER A 137 12.06 -14.06 -10.50
CA SER A 137 13.00 -12.95 -10.43
C SER A 137 12.27 -11.61 -10.44
N ALA A 138 12.60 -10.77 -9.48
CA ALA A 138 12.15 -9.39 -9.51
C ALA A 138 12.91 -8.64 -10.62
N LYS A 139 12.16 -8.02 -11.53
CA LYS A 139 12.72 -7.06 -12.49
C LYS A 139 12.87 -5.71 -11.79
N LYS A 140 13.99 -5.01 -12.07
CA LYS A 140 14.17 -3.64 -11.59
C LYS A 140 13.16 -2.75 -12.32
N LYS A 141 12.22 -2.19 -11.59
CA LYS A 141 11.19 -1.29 -12.11
C LYS A 141 11.26 0.06 -11.40
N LYS A 142 10.67 1.09 -12.01
CA LYS A 142 10.32 2.32 -11.31
C LYS A 142 9.24 2.01 -10.28
N LYS A 143 9.11 2.86 -9.27
CA LYS A 143 8.27 2.60 -8.09
C LYS A 143 7.43 3.82 -7.76
N ILE A 144 6.17 3.61 -7.43
CA ILE A 144 5.25 4.66 -6.98
C ILE A 144 4.64 4.25 -5.64
N GLU A 145 4.63 5.16 -4.67
CA GLU A 145 3.83 5.02 -3.47
C GLU A 145 2.57 5.88 -3.59
N PHE A 146 1.41 5.28 -3.30
CA PHE A 146 0.11 5.96 -3.22
C PHE A 146 -0.30 6.04 -1.76
N ILE A 147 -0.32 7.25 -1.22
CA ILE A 147 -0.74 7.56 0.15
C ILE A 147 -2.12 8.21 0.07
N GLY A 148 -3.06 7.74 0.89
CA GLY A 148 -4.41 8.32 0.87
C GLY A 148 -5.38 7.71 1.85
N ASP A 149 -6.65 7.94 1.58
CA ASP A 149 -7.80 7.51 2.37
C ASP A 149 -8.56 6.34 1.72
N SER A 150 -9.87 6.24 1.99
CA SER A 150 -10.77 5.20 1.46
C SER A 150 -10.79 5.13 -0.08
N ILE A 151 -10.64 6.26 -0.77
CA ILE A 151 -10.57 6.28 -2.23
C ILE A 151 -9.29 5.54 -2.68
N THR A 152 -8.18 5.78 -2.03
CA THR A 152 -6.90 5.10 -2.36
C THR A 152 -6.93 3.62 -1.96
N CYS A 153 -7.68 3.25 -0.91
CA CYS A 153 -7.92 1.86 -0.53
C CYS A 153 -8.81 1.09 -1.54
N ALA A 154 -9.58 1.78 -2.37
CA ALA A 154 -10.74 1.24 -3.08
C ALA A 154 -11.74 0.57 -2.11
N ALA A 155 -11.97 1.23 -0.98
CA ALA A 155 -12.99 0.82 -0.04
C ALA A 155 -14.37 0.96 -0.68
N ALA A 156 -15.27 0.03 -0.40
CA ALA A 156 -16.66 0.02 -0.88
C ALA A 156 -16.81 0.15 -2.42
N SER A 157 -15.80 -0.27 -3.19
CA SER A 157 -15.76 -0.13 -4.64
C SER A 157 -16.49 -1.23 -5.43
N ASP A 158 -16.71 -2.41 -4.85
CA ASP A 158 -17.59 -3.43 -5.44
C ASP A 158 -19.04 -3.03 -5.19
N SER A 159 -19.75 -2.56 -6.24
CA SER A 159 -21.11 -2.00 -6.15
C SER A 159 -22.23 -3.05 -6.21
N VAL A 160 -21.91 -4.32 -5.98
CA VAL A 160 -22.92 -5.39 -5.98
C VAL A 160 -23.58 -5.47 -4.61
N ASP A 161 -24.91 -5.33 -4.57
CA ASP A 161 -25.71 -5.47 -3.34
C ASP A 161 -25.24 -4.60 -2.16
N CYS A 162 -25.10 -3.29 -2.36
CA CYS A 162 -24.59 -2.34 -1.35
C CYS A 162 -25.36 -2.37 0.00
N ASP A 163 -26.58 -2.86 0.00
CA ASP A 163 -27.42 -2.97 1.20
C ASP A 163 -27.18 -4.28 1.97
N LYS A 164 -26.31 -5.15 1.48
CA LYS A 164 -26.00 -6.45 2.08
C LYS A 164 -24.54 -6.56 2.42
N GLY A 165 -24.25 -7.35 3.46
CA GLY A 165 -22.89 -7.62 3.88
C GLY A 165 -22.30 -6.55 4.78
N GLU A 166 -21.02 -6.68 5.04
CA GLU A 166 -20.23 -5.74 5.84
C GLU A 166 -19.43 -4.79 4.93
N TYR A 167 -18.96 -3.67 5.48
CA TYR A 167 -18.19 -2.66 4.73
C TYR A 167 -17.05 -3.26 3.90
N MET A 168 -16.31 -4.21 4.47
CA MET A 168 -15.18 -4.86 3.81
C MET A 168 -15.56 -5.81 2.67
N ASP A 169 -16.81 -6.27 2.60
CA ASP A 169 -17.29 -7.13 1.53
C ASP A 169 -17.25 -6.43 0.18
N HIS A 170 -17.35 -5.11 0.22
CA HIS A 170 -17.37 -4.23 -0.94
C HIS A 170 -15.99 -3.66 -1.28
N HIS A 171 -14.91 -4.06 -0.60
CA HIS A 171 -13.55 -3.62 -0.94
C HIS A 171 -12.98 -4.38 -2.13
N ASN A 172 -12.26 -3.68 -3.00
CA ASN A 172 -11.55 -4.30 -4.10
C ASN A 172 -10.21 -3.63 -4.42
N GLY A 173 -9.24 -3.81 -3.54
CA GLY A 173 -7.91 -3.21 -3.65
C GLY A 173 -7.18 -3.55 -4.95
N TYR A 174 -7.43 -4.73 -5.54
CA TYR A 174 -6.84 -5.09 -6.84
C TYR A 174 -7.23 -4.09 -7.94
N TYR A 175 -8.47 -3.58 -7.91
CA TYR A 175 -8.97 -2.61 -8.87
C TYR A 175 -8.85 -1.16 -8.41
N ALA A 176 -8.20 -0.87 -7.27
CA ALA A 176 -7.87 0.51 -6.87
C ALA A 176 -7.10 1.24 -7.99
N TYR A 177 -7.30 2.55 -8.10
CA TYR A 177 -6.69 3.35 -9.19
C TYR A 177 -5.15 3.25 -9.20
N GLY A 178 -4.48 3.31 -8.05
CA GLY A 178 -3.03 3.24 -7.93
C GLY A 178 -2.43 1.91 -8.42
N PRO A 179 -2.86 0.74 -7.88
CA PRO A 179 -2.49 -0.58 -8.40
C PRO A 179 -2.82 -0.79 -9.88
N ARG A 180 -3.95 -0.24 -10.35
CA ARG A 180 -4.36 -0.31 -11.76
C ARG A 180 -3.40 0.46 -12.66
N ILE A 181 -3.10 1.72 -12.33
CA ILE A 181 -2.08 2.54 -13.01
C ILE A 181 -0.75 1.78 -13.08
N SER A 182 -0.31 1.24 -11.94
CA SER A 182 1.00 0.61 -11.83
C SER A 182 1.12 -0.62 -12.73
N ARG A 183 0.06 -1.44 -12.85
CA ARG A 183 0.03 -2.56 -13.79
C ARG A 183 0.06 -2.08 -15.24
N GLU A 184 -0.68 -1.01 -15.56
CA GLU A 184 -0.77 -0.44 -16.91
C GLU A 184 0.56 0.13 -17.38
N ILE A 185 1.24 0.92 -16.56
CA ILE A 185 2.51 1.55 -16.95
C ILE A 185 3.75 0.70 -16.59
N GLY A 186 3.56 -0.50 -16.01
CA GLY A 186 4.62 -1.48 -15.77
C GLY A 186 5.58 -1.14 -14.63
N VAL A 187 5.10 -0.51 -13.55
CA VAL A 187 5.88 -0.12 -12.37
C VAL A 187 5.51 -0.94 -11.13
N ASP A 188 6.39 -0.95 -10.13
CA ASP A 188 6.05 -1.48 -8.81
C ASP A 188 5.34 -0.40 -7.98
N TYR A 189 4.49 -0.82 -7.05
CA TYR A 189 3.73 0.10 -6.21
C TYR A 189 3.71 -0.30 -4.74
N LEU A 190 3.42 0.70 -3.91
CA LEU A 190 3.07 0.59 -2.51
C LEU A 190 1.78 1.41 -2.29
N VAL A 191 0.82 0.85 -1.57
CA VAL A 191 -0.36 1.58 -1.11
C VAL A 191 -0.28 1.74 0.40
N SER A 192 -0.29 3.00 0.86
CA SER A 192 -0.28 3.40 2.26
C SER A 192 -1.54 4.20 2.53
N SER A 193 -2.66 3.51 2.78
CA SER A 193 -3.98 4.12 2.88
C SER A 193 -4.84 3.51 3.96
N VAL A 194 -5.73 4.34 4.52
CA VAL A 194 -6.68 3.98 5.58
C VAL A 194 -7.99 4.71 5.34
N SER A 195 -9.11 4.01 5.40
CA SER A 195 -10.44 4.63 5.26
C SER A 195 -10.71 5.62 6.37
N GLY A 196 -11.37 6.71 6.02
CA GLY A 196 -11.75 7.75 6.97
C GLY A 196 -10.62 8.65 7.45
N ILE A 197 -9.35 8.32 7.16
CA ILE A 197 -8.19 9.07 7.67
C ILE A 197 -8.03 10.43 6.98
N GLY A 198 -7.59 11.42 7.72
CA GLY A 198 -7.29 12.77 7.24
C GLY A 198 -5.86 13.19 7.49
N MET A 199 -5.57 14.43 7.10
CA MET A 199 -4.29 15.10 7.32
C MET A 199 -4.24 15.77 8.70
N TYR A 200 -5.39 16.25 9.22
CA TYR A 200 -5.49 16.80 10.57
C TYR A 200 -6.79 16.41 11.30
N ARG A 201 -7.80 15.91 10.60
CA ARG A 201 -9.02 15.34 11.19
C ARG A 201 -9.59 14.24 10.30
N ASN A 202 -10.09 13.19 10.92
CA ASN A 202 -10.69 12.06 10.23
C ASN A 202 -12.15 12.33 9.84
N TRP A 203 -12.73 11.46 9.01
CA TRP A 203 -14.14 11.51 8.68
C TRP A 203 -15.00 11.42 9.95
N ASN A 204 -15.92 12.36 10.10
CA ASN A 204 -16.88 12.45 11.22
C ASN A 204 -16.25 12.48 12.62
N ASP A 205 -14.92 12.71 12.70
CA ASP A 205 -14.18 12.81 13.95
C ASP A 205 -13.86 14.27 14.29
N GLU A 206 -14.24 14.67 15.51
CA GLU A 206 -13.83 15.92 16.12
C GLU A 206 -12.97 15.69 17.37
N ASN A 207 -12.68 14.45 17.69
CA ASN A 207 -11.76 14.09 18.74
C ASN A 207 -10.32 14.28 18.25
N LYS A 208 -9.54 14.95 19.05
CA LYS A 208 -8.13 15.20 18.74
C LYS A 208 -7.23 13.99 18.97
N ASP A 209 -7.81 12.89 19.44
CA ASP A 209 -7.09 11.69 19.87
C ASP A 209 -7.07 10.59 18.82
N GLU A 210 -7.93 10.67 17.80
CA GLU A 210 -7.87 9.72 16.68
C GLU A 210 -6.61 9.96 15.84
N ALA A 211 -6.01 8.84 15.43
CA ALA A 211 -4.82 8.86 14.61
C ALA A 211 -5.09 9.41 13.22
N ILE A 212 -4.35 10.41 12.80
CA ILE A 212 -4.31 10.93 11.44
C ILE A 212 -3.18 10.26 10.63
N MET A 213 -3.17 10.41 9.31
CA MET A 213 -2.14 9.77 8.48
C MET A 213 -0.69 10.06 8.94
N PRO A 214 -0.30 11.29 9.30
CA PRO A 214 1.04 11.56 9.84
C PRO A 214 1.42 10.73 11.08
N ASP A 215 0.46 10.35 11.91
CA ASP A 215 0.70 9.59 13.14
C ASP A 215 0.95 8.10 12.89
N VAL A 216 0.39 7.55 11.80
CA VAL A 216 0.38 6.11 11.53
C VAL A 216 1.32 5.68 10.40
N TYR A 217 1.79 6.60 9.59
CA TYR A 217 2.54 6.30 8.37
C TYR A 217 3.83 5.50 8.62
N GLU A 218 4.56 5.81 9.70
CA GLU A 218 5.81 5.12 10.04
C GLU A 218 5.59 3.72 10.66
N ASN A 219 4.33 3.34 10.95
CA ASN A 219 3.99 2.00 11.42
C ASN A 219 3.69 1.08 10.24
N LEU A 220 4.21 -0.15 10.23
CA LEU A 220 3.99 -1.09 9.14
C LEU A 220 2.50 -1.40 8.92
N TYR A 221 1.72 -1.40 9.99
CA TYR A 221 0.28 -1.70 10.01
C TYR A 221 -0.61 -0.45 9.88
N LEU A 222 -0.03 0.74 9.68
CA LEU A 222 -0.77 2.01 9.62
C LEU A 222 -1.65 2.25 10.85
N THR A 223 -1.14 1.98 12.03
CA THR A 223 -1.82 2.13 13.32
C THR A 223 -0.92 2.83 14.33
N LYS A 224 -1.50 3.36 15.43
CA LYS A 224 -0.76 3.86 16.60
C LYS A 224 -0.33 2.76 17.58
N ASP A 225 -0.68 1.50 17.33
CA ASP A 225 -0.33 0.39 18.20
C ASP A 225 1.21 0.24 18.29
N PRO A 226 1.82 0.51 19.46
CA PRO A 226 3.26 0.44 19.63
C PRO A 226 3.81 -0.99 19.62
N SER A 227 2.94 -2.00 19.73
CA SER A 227 3.32 -3.41 19.61
C SER A 227 3.58 -3.84 18.17
N LYS A 228 3.08 -3.09 17.19
CA LYS A 228 3.29 -3.37 15.77
C LYS A 228 4.64 -2.80 15.29
N PRO A 229 5.33 -3.51 14.39
CA PRO A 229 6.64 -3.08 13.91
C PRO A 229 6.56 -1.77 13.12
N LYS A 230 7.66 -1.02 13.16
CA LYS A 230 7.83 0.13 12.28
C LYS A 230 8.03 -0.32 10.84
N TYR A 231 7.60 0.51 9.88
CA TYR A 231 7.89 0.31 8.48
C TYR A 231 9.37 0.60 8.19
N ASP A 232 10.02 -0.23 7.41
CA ASP A 232 11.48 -0.17 7.16
C ASP A 232 11.88 0.80 6.02
N PHE A 233 10.91 1.35 5.29
CA PHE A 233 11.10 2.24 4.13
C PHE A 233 12.03 1.69 3.03
N ALA A 234 12.23 0.38 2.96
CA ALA A 234 13.08 -0.24 1.94
C ALA A 234 12.52 -0.13 0.50
N PHE A 235 11.24 0.23 0.34
CA PHE A 235 10.62 0.34 -0.96
C PHE A 235 11.25 1.44 -1.84
N GLN A 236 11.63 2.58 -1.28
CA GLN A 236 12.29 3.71 -1.97
C GLN A 236 11.61 4.10 -3.29
N PRO A 237 10.46 4.78 -3.26
CA PRO A 237 9.70 5.16 -4.44
C PRO A 237 10.39 6.25 -5.28
N ASN A 238 10.17 6.24 -6.60
CA ASN A 238 10.55 7.34 -7.49
C ASN A 238 9.53 8.50 -7.39
N ILE A 239 8.25 8.16 -7.18
CA ILE A 239 7.16 9.11 -6.98
C ILE A 239 6.40 8.72 -5.72
N ILE A 240 6.05 9.71 -4.90
CA ILE A 240 5.07 9.59 -3.83
C ILE A 240 3.87 10.45 -4.19
N SER A 241 2.72 9.81 -4.41
CA SER A 241 1.44 10.45 -4.68
C SER A 241 0.63 10.54 -3.40
N ILE A 242 0.21 11.73 -2.99
CA ILE A 242 -0.54 11.95 -1.75
C ILE A 242 -1.92 12.48 -2.09
N ALA A 243 -2.96 11.70 -1.76
CA ALA A 243 -4.37 12.00 -1.97
C ALA A 243 -5.09 12.04 -0.61
N LEU A 244 -4.88 13.10 0.16
CA LEU A 244 -5.45 13.31 1.49
C LEU A 244 -6.11 14.69 1.58
N GLY A 245 -7.28 14.72 2.21
CA GLY A 245 -8.10 15.91 2.37
C GLY A 245 -9.58 15.63 2.23
N THR A 246 -9.99 14.53 1.58
CA THR A 246 -11.42 14.17 1.44
C THR A 246 -12.12 14.20 2.79
N ASN A 247 -11.53 13.57 3.79
CA ASN A 247 -12.09 13.47 5.13
C ASN A 247 -11.98 14.76 5.92
N ASP A 248 -10.90 15.51 5.76
CA ASP A 248 -10.71 16.82 6.38
C ASP A 248 -11.78 17.83 5.92
N PHE A 249 -12.14 17.78 4.62
CA PHE A 249 -13.15 18.63 4.01
C PHE A 249 -14.58 18.06 4.04
N SER A 250 -14.75 16.82 4.51
CA SER A 250 -16.08 16.19 4.60
C SER A 250 -17.02 16.95 5.54
N GLY A 251 -18.31 17.01 5.19
CA GLY A 251 -19.36 17.47 6.07
C GLY A 251 -19.79 16.44 7.12
N GLY A 252 -19.15 15.26 7.17
CA GLY A 252 -19.55 14.16 8.04
C GLY A 252 -20.85 13.47 7.60
N ASP A 253 -21.51 12.80 8.53
CA ASP A 253 -22.76 12.06 8.31
C ASP A 253 -24.03 12.91 8.42
N GLY A 254 -23.89 14.21 8.66
CA GLY A 254 -25.00 15.16 8.86
C GLY A 254 -25.73 15.02 10.19
N LYS A 255 -25.33 14.10 11.08
CA LYS A 255 -25.91 13.89 12.41
C LYS A 255 -25.11 14.59 13.50
N LYS A 256 -23.79 14.54 13.37
CA LYS A 256 -22.85 15.20 14.27
C LYS A 256 -22.38 16.51 13.61
N GLU A 257 -22.51 17.62 14.33
CA GLU A 257 -21.99 18.90 13.85
C GLU A 257 -20.46 18.82 13.71
N ARG A 258 -19.96 19.23 12.55
CA ARG A 258 -18.52 19.34 12.29
C ARG A 258 -18.03 20.73 12.68
N LEU A 259 -16.91 20.77 13.39
CA LEU A 259 -16.18 22.03 13.63
C LEU A 259 -15.76 22.67 12.30
N SER A 260 -15.64 24.00 12.30
CA SER A 260 -15.14 24.74 11.14
C SER A 260 -13.77 24.20 10.69
N PHE A 261 -13.58 24.13 9.38
CA PHE A 261 -12.32 23.65 8.80
C PHE A 261 -11.17 24.62 9.18
N ASN A 262 -10.11 24.09 9.76
CA ASN A 262 -8.92 24.85 10.12
C ASN A 262 -7.86 24.69 9.03
N GLN A 263 -7.81 25.68 8.13
CA GLN A 263 -6.90 25.71 6.99
C GLN A 263 -5.43 25.73 7.40
N GLU A 264 -5.06 26.50 8.43
CA GLU A 264 -3.68 26.63 8.89
C GLU A 264 -3.18 25.30 9.46
N LYS A 265 -4.02 24.61 10.23
CA LYS A 265 -3.69 23.30 10.81
C LYS A 265 -3.54 22.24 9.71
N TYR A 266 -4.43 22.22 8.72
CA TYR A 266 -4.32 21.31 7.58
C TYR A 266 -3.00 21.52 6.82
N VAL A 267 -2.69 22.78 6.45
CA VAL A 267 -1.48 23.15 5.71
C VAL A 267 -0.21 22.82 6.52
N SER A 268 -0.18 23.16 7.82
CA SER A 268 0.99 22.90 8.66
C SER A 268 1.27 21.41 8.84
N ASN A 269 0.21 20.60 9.06
CA ASN A 269 0.35 19.15 9.17
C ASN A 269 0.84 18.55 7.85
N TYR A 270 0.31 19.02 6.72
CA TYR A 270 0.72 18.55 5.40
C TYR A 270 2.20 18.83 5.12
N ILE A 271 2.66 20.06 5.44
CA ILE A 271 4.08 20.45 5.32
C ILE A 271 4.96 19.53 6.19
N ASN A 272 4.57 19.29 7.43
CA ASN A 272 5.33 18.43 8.34
C ASN A 272 5.34 16.97 7.86
N PHE A 273 4.24 16.49 7.30
CA PHE A 273 4.17 15.17 6.72
C PHE A 273 5.10 15.03 5.50
N ILE A 274 5.13 16.00 4.60
CA ILE A 274 6.07 16.00 3.46
C ILE A 274 7.53 16.01 3.94
N LYS A 275 7.86 16.78 4.98
CA LYS A 275 9.20 16.74 5.58
C LYS A 275 9.56 15.35 6.12
N MET A 276 8.60 14.66 6.75
CA MET A 276 8.77 13.27 7.17
C MET A 276 9.02 12.34 5.97
N LEU A 277 8.25 12.50 4.90
CA LEU A 277 8.44 11.71 3.67
C LEU A 277 9.82 11.91 3.05
N TYR A 278 10.32 13.13 2.98
CA TYR A 278 11.65 13.44 2.48
C TYR A 278 12.76 12.85 3.36
N LYS A 279 12.57 12.80 4.68
CA LYS A 279 13.51 12.15 5.61
C LYS A 279 13.73 10.67 5.24
N HIS A 280 12.68 9.97 4.83
CA HIS A 280 12.74 8.56 4.44
C HIS A 280 13.04 8.33 2.96
N ASN A 281 12.63 9.26 2.10
CA ASN A 281 12.67 9.14 0.63
C ASN A 281 13.20 10.44 -0.01
N PRO A 282 14.46 10.84 0.22
CA PRO A 282 14.96 12.15 -0.18
C PRO A 282 14.98 12.39 -1.68
N ASN A 283 14.97 11.33 -2.49
CA ASN A 283 15.02 11.43 -3.95
C ASN A 283 13.64 11.31 -4.63
N ALA A 284 12.56 11.12 -3.86
CA ALA A 284 11.23 10.93 -4.40
C ALA A 284 10.68 12.25 -4.99
N GLN A 285 9.95 12.13 -6.10
CA GLN A 285 9.11 13.21 -6.59
C GLN A 285 7.80 13.21 -5.81
N ILE A 286 7.50 14.27 -5.07
CA ILE A 286 6.21 14.43 -4.41
C ILE A 286 5.18 14.98 -5.40
N VAL A 287 4.03 14.31 -5.47
CA VAL A 287 2.82 14.76 -6.17
C VAL A 287 1.69 14.79 -5.15
N ILE A 288 1.08 15.94 -4.95
CA ILE A 288 -0.11 16.09 -4.11
C ILE A 288 -1.34 16.25 -5.00
N THR A 289 -2.47 15.66 -4.60
CA THR A 289 -3.68 15.69 -5.41
C THR A 289 -4.85 16.30 -4.65
N ASN A 290 -5.81 16.88 -5.38
CA ASN A 290 -7.12 17.16 -4.82
C ASN A 290 -7.91 15.85 -4.64
N SER A 291 -9.12 15.96 -4.08
CA SER A 291 -10.08 14.86 -4.05
C SER A 291 -11.10 15.02 -5.18
N PRO A 292 -11.41 13.95 -5.94
CA PRO A 292 -12.47 14.01 -6.94
C PRO A 292 -13.87 14.16 -6.32
N MET A 293 -14.01 13.97 -5.02
CA MET A 293 -15.29 14.01 -4.30
C MET A 293 -15.52 15.33 -3.55
N VAL A 294 -14.52 16.22 -3.47
CA VAL A 294 -14.68 17.54 -2.83
C VAL A 294 -15.03 18.56 -3.91
N GLY A 295 -16.25 19.09 -3.88
CA GLY A 295 -16.78 20.04 -4.86
C GLY A 295 -17.18 21.39 -4.27
N GLY A 296 -17.63 22.31 -5.15
CA GLY A 296 -18.10 23.64 -4.77
C GLY A 296 -17.05 24.50 -4.07
N ASP A 297 -17.48 25.37 -3.16
CA ASP A 297 -16.59 26.29 -2.43
C ASP A 297 -15.50 25.56 -1.65
N ARG A 298 -15.76 24.33 -1.18
CA ARG A 298 -14.77 23.52 -0.49
C ARG A 298 -13.60 23.12 -1.40
N ALA A 299 -13.87 22.87 -2.68
CA ALA A 299 -12.80 22.56 -3.64
C ALA A 299 -11.85 23.78 -3.84
N ILE A 300 -12.39 25.00 -3.85
CA ILE A 300 -11.58 26.24 -3.96
C ILE A 300 -10.65 26.37 -2.76
N VAL A 301 -11.19 26.17 -1.55
CA VAL A 301 -10.38 26.22 -0.31
C VAL A 301 -9.35 25.11 -0.28
N PHE A 302 -9.71 23.91 -0.75
CA PHE A 302 -8.80 22.77 -0.83
C PHE A 302 -7.62 23.05 -1.78
N GLU A 303 -7.89 23.59 -2.98
CA GLU A 303 -6.86 23.97 -3.93
C GLU A 303 -5.94 25.07 -3.39
N ASP A 304 -6.47 26.06 -2.67
CA ASP A 304 -5.68 27.09 -2.00
C ASP A 304 -4.75 26.46 -0.94
N CYS A 305 -5.23 25.51 -0.16
CA CYS A 305 -4.40 24.76 0.79
C CYS A 305 -3.25 24.02 0.08
N LEU A 306 -3.52 23.30 -1.01
CA LEU A 306 -2.49 22.57 -1.76
C LEU A 306 -1.45 23.54 -2.35
N ASN A 307 -1.87 24.69 -2.85
CA ASN A 307 -0.96 25.73 -3.35
C ASN A 307 -0.09 26.29 -2.22
N LYS A 308 -0.64 26.53 -1.02
CA LYS A 308 0.13 26.95 0.16
C LYS A 308 1.15 25.89 0.59
N VAL A 309 0.77 24.62 0.57
CA VAL A 309 1.70 23.51 0.84
C VAL A 309 2.84 23.52 -0.18
N LYS A 310 2.54 23.58 -1.48
CA LYS A 310 3.57 23.67 -2.54
C LYS A 310 4.48 24.88 -2.34
N ALA A 311 3.90 26.06 -2.08
CA ALA A 311 4.64 27.31 -1.90
C ALA A 311 5.63 27.26 -0.71
N ALA A 312 5.31 26.50 0.35
CA ALA A 312 6.20 26.33 1.50
C ALA A 312 7.54 25.66 1.13
N PHE A 313 7.60 24.94 0.02
CA PHE A 313 8.82 24.29 -0.47
C PHE A 313 9.44 25.00 -1.70
N ALA A 314 8.98 26.20 -2.09
CA ALA A 314 9.46 26.89 -3.28
C ALA A 314 10.98 27.21 -3.25
N ASN A 315 11.55 27.38 -2.06
CA ASN A 315 12.98 27.64 -1.85
C ASN A 315 13.79 26.39 -1.48
N ASP A 316 13.17 25.23 -1.43
CA ASP A 316 13.87 23.97 -1.16
C ASP A 316 14.69 23.56 -2.40
N LYS A 317 16.02 23.61 -2.27
CA LYS A 317 16.97 23.19 -3.33
C LYS A 317 17.46 21.74 -3.16
N SER A 318 17.08 21.10 -2.07
CA SER A 318 17.51 19.74 -1.73
C SER A 318 16.61 18.68 -2.35
N HIS A 319 15.37 19.03 -2.67
CA HIS A 319 14.37 18.12 -3.20
C HIS A 319 13.79 18.64 -4.52
N LYS A 320 13.10 17.75 -5.23
CA LYS A 320 12.38 18.12 -6.46
C LYS A 320 11.17 18.98 -6.12
N GLU A 321 10.80 19.89 -7.02
CA GLU A 321 9.60 20.70 -6.89
C GLU A 321 8.35 19.83 -6.65
N ILE A 322 7.54 20.21 -5.68
CA ILE A 322 6.25 19.54 -5.42
C ILE A 322 5.29 19.84 -6.58
N LEU A 323 4.70 18.81 -7.14
CA LEU A 323 3.72 18.92 -8.20
C LEU A 323 2.31 18.75 -7.67
N ILE A 324 1.34 19.41 -8.30
CA ILE A 324 -0.08 19.26 -8.01
C ILE A 324 -0.74 18.61 -9.23
N PHE A 325 -1.43 17.49 -9.01
CA PHE A 325 -2.32 16.90 -10.00
C PHE A 325 -3.77 17.13 -9.55
N LYS A 326 -4.63 17.53 -10.46
CA LYS A 326 -6.05 17.82 -10.19
C LYS A 326 -6.93 16.81 -10.89
N PHE A 327 -7.55 15.92 -10.12
CA PHE A 327 -8.62 15.07 -10.62
C PHE A 327 -9.86 15.90 -10.96
N LYS A 328 -10.56 15.51 -12.00
CA LYS A 328 -11.90 16.03 -12.28
C LYS A 328 -12.86 15.60 -11.18
N SER A 329 -13.82 16.49 -10.86
CA SER A 329 -14.88 16.15 -9.93
C SER A 329 -15.71 14.97 -10.46
N MET A 330 -16.07 14.04 -9.58
CA MET A 330 -16.92 12.90 -9.91
C MET A 330 -18.04 12.71 -8.91
N THR A 331 -19.15 12.14 -9.38
CA THR A 331 -20.19 11.58 -8.52
C THR A 331 -19.91 10.08 -8.40
N PRO A 332 -19.50 9.60 -7.21
CA PRO A 332 -19.13 8.20 -7.02
C PRO A 332 -20.35 7.29 -7.14
N LYS A 333 -20.15 6.07 -7.68
CA LYS A 333 -21.22 5.09 -7.96
C LYS A 333 -21.11 3.81 -7.13
N GLY A 334 -20.08 3.70 -6.31
CA GLY A 334 -19.89 2.56 -5.42
C GLY A 334 -20.72 2.65 -4.14
N CYS A 335 -20.57 1.64 -3.30
CA CYS A 335 -21.31 1.57 -2.04
C CYS A 335 -20.88 2.68 -1.08
N LEU A 336 -21.81 3.12 -0.25
CA LEU A 336 -21.55 4.13 0.79
C LEU A 336 -20.95 5.44 0.26
N GLY A 337 -21.29 5.81 -0.97
CA GLY A 337 -20.81 7.04 -1.59
C GLY A 337 -19.33 7.03 -1.99
N HIS A 338 -18.74 5.87 -2.20
CA HIS A 338 -17.37 5.72 -2.68
C HIS A 338 -17.31 5.47 -4.21
N PRO A 339 -16.17 5.73 -4.87
CA PRO A 339 -15.97 5.33 -6.25
C PRO A 339 -16.07 3.82 -6.45
N ASP A 340 -16.80 3.37 -7.46
CA ASP A 340 -16.86 1.97 -7.85
C ASP A 340 -15.64 1.53 -8.68
N VAL A 341 -15.60 0.25 -9.07
CA VAL A 341 -14.51 -0.31 -9.90
C VAL A 341 -14.38 0.44 -11.24
N ALA A 342 -15.48 0.92 -11.83
CA ALA A 342 -15.47 1.69 -13.06
C ALA A 342 -14.98 3.13 -12.83
N ASP A 343 -15.40 3.75 -11.74
CA ASP A 343 -14.91 5.06 -11.30
C ASP A 343 -13.40 5.02 -11.02
N HIS A 344 -12.89 3.96 -10.38
CA HIS A 344 -11.45 3.74 -10.21
C HIS A 344 -10.71 3.62 -11.54
N LYS A 345 -11.36 3.08 -12.58
CA LYS A 345 -10.77 3.07 -13.92
C LYS A 345 -10.69 4.48 -14.50
N VAL A 346 -11.71 5.31 -14.33
CA VAL A 346 -11.69 6.71 -14.76
C VAL A 346 -10.55 7.47 -14.09
N LEU A 347 -10.39 7.34 -12.76
CA LEU A 347 -9.29 7.96 -12.02
C LEU A 347 -7.92 7.47 -12.53
N ALA A 348 -7.81 6.17 -12.84
CA ALA A 348 -6.57 5.61 -13.36
C ALA A 348 -6.25 6.15 -14.77
N ASP A 349 -7.22 6.17 -15.68
CA ASP A 349 -7.07 6.66 -17.05
C ASP A 349 -6.67 8.16 -17.07
N GLU A 350 -7.18 8.94 -16.12
CA GLU A 350 -6.85 10.37 -15.99
C GLU A 350 -5.43 10.60 -15.45
N TYR A 351 -5.00 9.80 -14.48
CA TYR A 351 -3.75 10.04 -13.76
C TYR A 351 -2.53 9.33 -14.37
N ALA A 352 -2.72 8.16 -15.01
CA ALA A 352 -1.64 7.35 -15.55
C ALA A 352 -0.73 8.09 -16.55
N PRO A 353 -1.26 8.90 -17.53
CA PRO A 353 -0.42 9.63 -18.45
C PRO A 353 0.53 10.62 -17.78
N PHE A 354 0.04 11.32 -16.74
CA PHE A 354 0.85 12.27 -15.96
C PHE A 354 1.98 11.55 -15.21
N LEU A 355 1.69 10.47 -14.48
CA LEU A 355 2.69 9.70 -13.75
C LEU A 355 3.72 9.05 -14.68
N LYS A 356 3.26 8.52 -15.83
CA LYS A 356 4.14 7.93 -16.85
C LYS A 356 5.11 8.97 -17.43
N LYS A 357 4.64 10.19 -17.68
CA LYS A 357 5.49 11.29 -18.13
C LYS A 357 6.57 11.60 -17.09
N LEU A 358 6.21 11.78 -15.82
CA LEU A 358 7.17 12.08 -14.74
C LEU A 358 8.24 10.98 -14.55
N LEU A 359 7.89 9.72 -14.72
CA LEU A 359 8.84 8.61 -14.60
C LEU A 359 9.85 8.56 -15.75
N ASN A 360 9.53 9.17 -16.90
CA ASN A 360 10.37 9.20 -18.10
C ASN A 360 11.19 10.49 -18.22
N GLU A 361 10.87 11.52 -17.45
CA GLU A 361 11.68 12.74 -17.35
C GLU A 361 13.00 12.40 -16.64
N LYS A 362 14.14 12.87 -17.24
CA LYS A 362 15.52 12.60 -16.76
C LYS A 362 15.94 13.59 -15.67
#